data_ee0e65e8e4b5077816d08fb0be00c7d8
#
_entry.id   ee0e65e8e4b5077816d08fb0be00c7d8
#
_cell.length_a   1.000
_cell.length_b   1.000
_cell.length_c   1.000
_cell.angle_alpha   90.00
_cell.angle_beta   90.00
_cell.angle_gamma   90.00
#
_symmetry.space_group_name_H-M   'P 1'
#
loop_
_entity.id
_entity.type
_entity.pdbx_description
1 polymer ?
#
loop_
_entity_poly.entity_id
_entity_poly.type
_entity_poly.pdbx_seq_one_letter_code
_entity_poly.pdbx_strand_id
1 'polypeptide(L)'
;RIAVIAVQGGSKSALDAGALLRKRLAITGSTLRPRTVAYKGVLAAALRQRVWPLIESGRIRPVIHKVFPAADAAAAHALMESSTHVGKIVLQWG
;
A
#
# COMPACT_ATOMS: atom_id res chain seq x y z
N ARG A 1 7.47 -15.00 -5.60
CA ARG A 1 6.98 -14.82 -4.22
C ARG A 1 5.87 -13.79 -4.20
N ILE A 2 4.78 -14.04 -3.47
CA ILE A 2 3.66 -13.12 -3.29
C ILE A 2 3.54 -12.85 -1.78
N ALA A 3 3.46 -11.59 -1.40
CA ALA A 3 3.13 -11.16 -0.05
C ALA A 3 1.74 -10.50 -0.05
N VAL A 4 0.76 -11.13 0.60
CA VAL A 4 -0.60 -10.60 0.73
C VAL A 4 -0.62 -9.66 1.93
N ILE A 5 -0.89 -8.38 1.68
CA ILE A 5 -0.90 -7.33 2.71
C ILE A 5 -2.28 -6.67 2.87
N ALA A 6 -3.19 -6.88 1.92
CA ALA A 6 -4.55 -6.35 1.94
C ALA A 6 -5.47 -7.22 1.08
N VAL A 7 -6.76 -7.10 1.30
CA VAL A 7 -7.82 -7.86 0.60
C VAL A 7 -8.94 -6.93 0.11
N GLN A 8 -8.57 -5.83 -0.52
CA GLN A 8 -9.50 -4.79 -0.98
C GLN A 8 -10.53 -5.31 -1.98
N GLY A 9 -10.16 -6.26 -2.84
CA GLY A 9 -11.05 -6.90 -3.81
C GLY A 9 -11.82 -8.12 -3.29
N GLY A 10 -11.74 -8.39 -1.98
CA GLY A 10 -12.35 -9.56 -1.34
C GLY A 10 -11.33 -10.48 -0.70
N SER A 11 -11.77 -11.29 0.27
CA SER A 11 -10.90 -12.16 1.08
C SER A 11 -10.70 -13.56 0.49
N LYS A 12 -11.44 -13.91 -0.57
CA LYS A 12 -11.38 -15.24 -1.19
C LYS A 12 -10.86 -15.11 -2.62
N SER A 13 -9.94 -16.00 -3.01
CA SER A 13 -9.46 -16.09 -4.39
C SER A 13 -9.14 -17.54 -4.74
N ALA A 14 -9.23 -17.88 -6.04
CA ALA A 14 -8.78 -19.17 -6.55
C ALA A 14 -7.25 -19.17 -6.67
N LEU A 15 -6.62 -20.30 -6.35
CA LEU A 15 -5.20 -20.51 -6.45
C LEU A 15 -4.91 -21.69 -7.37
N ASP A 16 -4.08 -21.51 -8.40
CA ASP A 16 -3.54 -22.62 -9.20
C ASP A 16 -2.40 -23.27 -8.43
N ALA A 17 -2.73 -24.35 -7.70
CA ALA A 17 -1.76 -25.12 -6.95
C ALA A 17 -0.71 -25.80 -7.86
N GLY A 18 -1.07 -26.15 -9.10
CA GLY A 18 -0.14 -26.69 -10.08
C GLY A 18 0.92 -25.66 -10.50
N ALA A 19 0.52 -24.41 -10.73
CA ALA A 19 1.47 -23.34 -11.01
C ALA A 19 2.37 -23.05 -9.80
N LEU A 20 1.79 -23.06 -8.58
CA LEU A 20 2.54 -22.90 -7.34
C LEU A 20 3.67 -23.95 -7.21
N LEU A 21 3.32 -25.21 -7.48
CA LEU A 21 4.26 -26.32 -7.42
C LEU A 21 5.35 -26.22 -8.50
N ARG A 22 4.95 -26.12 -9.78
CA ARG A 22 5.90 -26.11 -10.90
C ARG A 22 6.89 -24.93 -10.84
N LYS A 23 6.42 -23.77 -10.42
CA LYS A 23 7.23 -22.55 -10.33
C LYS A 23 7.89 -22.35 -8.96
N ARG A 24 7.72 -23.29 -8.04
CA ARG A 24 8.26 -23.22 -6.66
C ARG A 24 7.96 -21.87 -6.00
N LEU A 25 6.69 -21.44 -6.10
CA LEU A 25 6.24 -20.17 -5.57
C LEU A 25 6.01 -20.23 -4.06
N ALA A 26 6.13 -19.08 -3.41
CA ALA A 26 5.74 -18.90 -2.02
C ALA A 26 4.68 -17.79 -1.93
N ILE A 27 3.60 -18.07 -1.18
CA ILE A 27 2.57 -17.09 -0.85
C ILE A 27 2.57 -16.93 0.66
N THR A 28 2.71 -15.70 1.13
CA THR A 28 2.74 -15.35 2.55
C THR A 28 1.75 -14.25 2.85
N GLY A 29 1.23 -14.22 4.07
CA GLY A 29 0.40 -13.12 4.57
C GLY A 29 1.14 -12.32 5.63
N SER A 30 0.85 -11.03 5.72
CA SER A 30 1.36 -10.16 6.78
C SER A 30 0.33 -9.14 7.20
N THR A 31 0.27 -8.88 8.51
CA THR A 31 -0.54 -7.80 9.10
C THR A 31 0.32 -6.98 10.05
N LEU A 32 0.09 -5.69 10.09
CA LEU A 32 0.82 -4.77 10.97
C LEU A 32 -0.01 -4.35 12.18
N ARG A 33 -1.33 -4.19 12.01
CA ARG A 33 -2.21 -3.64 13.05
C ARG A 33 -2.10 -4.38 14.40
N PRO A 34 -2.15 -5.73 14.47
CA PRO A 34 -2.08 -6.46 15.74
C PRO A 34 -0.67 -6.63 16.29
N ARG A 35 0.36 -6.17 15.59
CA ARG A 35 1.75 -6.29 16.07
C ARG A 35 2.00 -5.38 17.27
N THR A 36 2.90 -5.79 18.15
CA THR A 36 3.29 -5.04 19.34
C THR A 36 3.91 -3.68 18.99
N VAL A 37 3.86 -2.74 19.91
CA VAL A 37 4.50 -1.42 19.75
C VAL A 37 6.00 -1.57 19.50
N ALA A 38 6.67 -2.46 20.24
CA ALA A 38 8.10 -2.74 20.06
C ALA A 38 8.42 -3.23 18.62
N TYR A 39 7.64 -4.16 18.10
CA TYR A 39 7.80 -4.63 16.70
C TYR A 39 7.62 -3.49 15.68
N LYS A 40 6.59 -2.67 15.86
CA LYS A 40 6.34 -1.50 15.00
C LYS A 40 7.47 -0.48 15.09
N GLY A 41 8.02 -0.28 16.30
CA GLY A 41 9.17 0.61 16.54
C GLY A 41 10.42 0.18 15.75
N VAL A 42 10.74 -1.11 15.74
CA VAL A 42 11.86 -1.66 14.95
C VAL A 42 11.65 -1.39 13.46
N LEU A 43 10.43 -1.62 12.95
CA LEU A 43 10.13 -1.34 11.54
C LEU A 43 10.23 0.16 11.22
N ALA A 44 9.72 1.02 12.07
CA ALA A 44 9.78 2.48 11.89
C ALA A 44 11.25 2.97 11.86
N ALA A 45 12.08 2.48 12.76
CA ALA A 45 13.51 2.79 12.77
C ALA A 45 14.21 2.34 11.48
N ALA A 46 13.91 1.12 11.01
CA ALA A 46 14.48 0.60 9.76
C ALA A 46 14.02 1.41 8.53
N LEU A 47 12.75 1.82 8.46
CA LEU A 47 12.23 2.69 7.42
C LEU A 47 12.92 4.05 7.41
N ARG A 48 13.05 4.67 8.58
CA ARG A 48 13.74 5.96 8.74
C ARG A 48 15.19 5.89 8.28
N GLN A 49 15.90 4.81 8.59
CA GLN A 49 17.30 4.65 8.25
C GLN A 49 17.52 4.31 6.78
N ARG A 50 16.68 3.44 6.18
CA ARG A 50 16.93 2.86 4.86
C ARG A 50 16.09 3.45 3.74
N VAL A 51 14.88 3.90 4.03
CA VAL A 51 13.93 4.36 3.00
C VAL A 51 13.83 5.88 2.97
N TRP A 52 13.86 6.54 4.13
CA TRP A 52 13.74 7.99 4.20
C TRP A 52 14.77 8.74 3.34
N PRO A 53 16.08 8.37 3.34
CA PRO A 53 17.05 9.01 2.47
C PRO A 53 16.76 8.85 0.97
N LEU A 54 16.06 7.77 0.59
CA LEU A 54 15.65 7.57 -0.81
C LEU A 54 14.50 8.50 -1.21
N ILE A 55 13.63 8.83 -0.26
CA ILE A 55 12.55 9.81 -0.47
C ILE A 55 13.15 11.22 -0.56
N GLU A 56 14.04 11.58 0.37
CA GLU A 56 14.70 12.90 0.38
C GLU A 56 15.53 13.16 -0.88
N SER A 57 16.21 12.14 -1.37
CA SER A 57 16.96 12.22 -2.64
C SER A 57 16.08 12.14 -3.90
N GLY A 58 14.76 11.96 -3.74
CA GLY A 58 13.81 11.86 -4.85
C GLY A 58 13.89 10.53 -5.63
N ARG A 59 14.65 9.55 -5.16
CA ARG A 59 14.72 8.20 -5.77
C ARG A 59 13.43 7.41 -5.57
N ILE A 60 12.70 7.68 -4.50
CA ILE A 60 11.35 7.17 -4.25
C ILE A 60 10.43 8.39 -4.19
N ARG A 61 9.41 8.41 -5.05
CA ARG A 61 8.40 9.46 -5.09
C ARG A 61 7.01 8.85 -5.11
N PRO A 62 6.07 9.35 -4.30
CA PRO A 62 4.67 8.94 -4.42
C PRO A 62 4.11 9.43 -5.76
N VAL A 63 3.37 8.58 -6.44
CA VAL A 63 2.60 8.97 -7.62
C VAL A 63 1.33 9.66 -7.12
N ILE A 64 1.14 10.93 -7.44
CA ILE A 64 -0.07 11.69 -7.13
C ILE A 64 -0.95 11.69 -8.36
N HIS A 65 -2.12 11.07 -8.27
CA HIS A 65 -3.09 11.04 -9.36
C HIS A 65 -3.82 12.37 -9.48
N LYS A 66 -4.35 12.87 -8.36
CA LYS A 66 -5.08 14.14 -8.32
C LYS A 66 -5.04 14.77 -6.92
N VAL A 67 -5.01 16.09 -6.90
CA VAL A 67 -5.16 16.88 -5.68
C VAL A 67 -6.55 17.54 -5.73
N PHE A 68 -7.29 17.46 -4.64
CA PHE A 68 -8.57 18.14 -4.45
C PHE A 68 -8.46 19.15 -3.32
N PRO A 69 -9.15 20.30 -3.38
CA PRO A 69 -9.42 21.08 -2.18
C PRO A 69 -10.09 20.22 -1.11
N ALA A 70 -9.79 20.44 0.16
CA ALA A 70 -10.39 19.65 1.24
C ALA A 70 -11.93 19.75 1.26
N ALA A 71 -12.49 20.88 0.82
CA ALA A 71 -13.93 21.07 0.65
C ALA A 71 -14.56 20.09 -0.34
N ASP A 72 -13.79 19.58 -1.30
CA ASP A 72 -14.25 18.65 -2.33
C ASP A 72 -13.98 17.17 -1.96
N ALA A 73 -13.85 16.86 -0.67
CA ALA A 73 -13.58 15.50 -0.19
C ALA A 73 -14.59 14.48 -0.72
N ALA A 74 -15.85 14.84 -0.90
CA ALA A 74 -16.86 13.95 -1.49
C ALA A 74 -16.52 13.52 -2.91
N ALA A 75 -16.03 14.44 -3.75
CA ALA A 75 -15.58 14.13 -5.11
C ALA A 75 -14.31 13.27 -5.12
N ALA A 76 -13.39 13.50 -4.17
CA ALA A 76 -12.20 12.68 -3.98
C ALA A 76 -12.56 11.23 -3.59
N HIS A 77 -13.54 11.05 -2.70
CA HIS A 77 -14.06 9.71 -2.33
C HIS A 77 -14.72 9.01 -3.52
N ALA A 78 -15.56 9.72 -4.28
CA ALA A 78 -16.19 9.15 -5.47
C ALA A 78 -15.14 8.66 -6.49
N LEU A 79 -14.06 9.44 -6.71
CA LEU A 79 -12.96 9.01 -7.56
C LEU A 79 -12.24 7.78 -6.99
N MET A 80 -12.01 7.70 -5.68
CA MET A 80 -11.40 6.55 -5.04
C MET A 80 -12.24 5.29 -5.22
N GLU A 81 -13.56 5.39 -5.02
CA GLU A 81 -14.51 4.28 -5.15
C GLU A 81 -14.64 3.79 -6.59
N SER A 82 -14.47 4.67 -7.59
CA SER A 82 -14.48 4.28 -9.00
C SER A 82 -13.32 3.34 -9.38
N SER A 83 -12.28 3.26 -8.56
CA SER A 83 -11.07 2.45 -8.81
C SER A 83 -10.35 2.75 -10.14
N THR A 84 -10.58 3.92 -10.73
CA THR A 84 -9.97 4.34 -12.02
C THR A 84 -8.66 5.10 -11.85
N HIS A 85 -8.33 5.50 -10.63
CA HIS A 85 -7.12 6.25 -10.32
C HIS A 85 -5.88 5.34 -10.19
N VAL A 86 -4.72 5.89 -10.51
CA VAL A 86 -3.41 5.26 -10.29
C VAL A 86 -2.58 6.15 -9.39
N GLY A 87 -2.19 5.65 -8.23
CA GLY A 87 -1.44 6.42 -7.22
C GLY A 87 -2.33 7.00 -6.12
N LYS A 88 -1.97 8.15 -5.59
CA LYS A 88 -2.63 8.78 -4.44
C LYS A 88 -3.57 9.90 -4.85
N ILE A 89 -4.70 9.97 -4.18
CA ILE A 89 -5.61 11.11 -4.17
C ILE A 89 -5.27 11.91 -2.91
N VAL A 90 -5.01 13.19 -3.05
CA VAL A 90 -4.59 14.08 -1.96
C VAL A 90 -5.64 15.15 -1.74
N LEU A 91 -5.95 15.44 -0.48
CA LEU A 91 -6.74 16.58 -0.07
C LEU A 91 -5.81 17.69 0.41
N GLN A 92 -5.97 18.87 -0.14
CA GLN A 92 -5.18 20.06 0.20
C GLN A 92 -6.05 21.01 1.03
N TRP A 93 -5.55 21.39 2.18
CA TRP A 93 -6.10 22.47 3.00
C TRP A 93 -5.50 23.79 2.52
N GLY A 94 -6.33 24.80 2.43
CA GLY A 94 -5.94 26.15 2.02
C GLY A 94 -5.09 26.88 3.05
#